data_a7926178af11e6f318d21f316e72d95b
#
_entry.id   a7926178af11e6f318d21f316e72d95b
#
_cell.length_a   1.000
_cell.length_b   1.000
_cell.length_c   1.000
_cell.angle_alpha   90.00
_cell.angle_beta   90.00
_cell.angle_gamma   90.00
#
_symmetry.space_group_name_H-M   'P 1'
#
loop_
_entity.id
_entity.type
_entity.pdbx_description
1 polymer ?
#
loop_
_entity_poly.entity_id
_entity_poly.type
_entity_poly.pdbx_seq_one_letter_code
_entity_poly.pdbx_strand_id
1 'polypeptide(L)'
;RGMSSREEAAQGAAVRWAAPPWAPTMATLETRQNVASLLRMVILFLIAVAAVSSRLFSVVRYESIIHEFDPWFNFRATKVLTQDGYYRFWNWFDPTAWYPLGRAAGGTVFPGLMVTSGTLYNILHFFHVPVNIRDICVMLAPMFSVLTVLAAYLFTSMMKDDAAGLLAALFIGIAPGYISRSVAGSYDNEAIAIFLLLFTFYLWVRSVRDGSMLFGMLTALSYFYMVAAWGGYVFIT
;
A
#
# COMPACT_ATOMS: atom_id res chain seq x y z
N ARG A 1 -7.87 73.05 -17.78
CA ARG A 1 -6.80 72.10 -18.01
C ARG A 1 -7.53 70.73 -18.19
N GLY A 2 -7.69 70.30 -19.47
CA GLY A 2 -8.37 69.04 -19.81
C GLY A 2 -7.47 67.88 -19.40
N MET A 3 -8.07 66.86 -18.80
CA MET A 3 -7.42 65.57 -18.55
C MET A 3 -6.96 64.99 -19.88
N SER A 4 -5.75 64.42 -19.90
CA SER A 4 -5.18 63.78 -21.08
C SER A 4 -6.02 62.55 -21.46
N SER A 5 -6.26 62.42 -22.78
CA SER A 5 -6.97 61.27 -23.35
C SER A 5 -6.42 59.90 -22.95
N ARG A 6 -5.23 59.85 -22.36
CA ARG A 6 -4.64 58.63 -21.80
C ARG A 6 -5.17 58.30 -20.38
N GLU A 7 -5.60 59.34 -19.61
CA GLU A 7 -6.18 59.10 -18.27
C GLU A 7 -7.64 58.63 -18.38
N GLU A 8 -8.39 59.10 -19.39
CA GLU A 8 -9.74 58.58 -19.68
C GLU A 8 -9.71 57.17 -20.19
N ALA A 9 -8.70 56.79 -21.01
CA ALA A 9 -8.51 55.44 -21.49
C ALA A 9 -8.09 54.47 -20.35
N ALA A 10 -7.33 54.96 -19.37
CA ALA A 10 -6.94 54.12 -18.21
C ALA A 10 -8.09 53.92 -17.22
N GLN A 11 -9.02 54.87 -17.08
CA GLN A 11 -10.25 54.72 -16.28
C GLN A 11 -11.30 53.84 -16.94
N GLY A 12 -11.35 53.80 -18.29
CA GLY A 12 -12.25 52.90 -19.04
C GLY A 12 -11.84 51.42 -19.02
N ALA A 13 -10.55 51.14 -18.79
CA ALA A 13 -10.03 49.75 -18.78
C ALA A 13 -10.25 48.97 -17.45
N ALA A 14 -10.72 49.66 -16.41
CA ALA A 14 -11.03 49.03 -15.12
C ALA A 14 -12.53 48.75 -14.96
N VAL A 15 -13.21 48.31 -16.00
CA VAL A 15 -14.49 47.60 -15.82
C VAL A 15 -14.19 46.29 -15.16
N ARG A 16 -14.11 46.29 -13.84
CA ARG A 16 -14.17 45.08 -13.06
C ARG A 16 -15.47 44.39 -13.41
N TRP A 17 -15.38 43.34 -14.20
CA TRP A 17 -16.50 42.43 -14.38
C TRP A 17 -16.90 41.91 -13.00
N ALA A 18 -17.90 42.57 -12.41
CA ALA A 18 -18.50 42.05 -11.18
C ALA A 18 -18.96 40.65 -11.49
N ALA A 19 -18.52 39.68 -10.69
CA ALA A 19 -18.94 38.31 -10.86
C ALA A 19 -20.49 38.27 -10.89
N PRO A 20 -21.10 37.56 -11.82
CA PRO A 20 -22.56 37.52 -11.89
C PRO A 20 -23.14 36.99 -10.57
N PRO A 21 -24.35 37.44 -10.19
CA PRO A 21 -24.94 37.13 -8.86
C PRO A 21 -25.10 35.62 -8.58
N TRP A 22 -25.01 34.79 -9.62
CA TRP A 22 -25.03 33.33 -9.52
C TRP A 22 -23.63 32.70 -9.39
N ALA A 23 -22.54 33.46 -9.52
CA ALA A 23 -21.20 32.93 -9.37
C ALA A 23 -20.97 32.51 -7.90
N PRO A 24 -20.42 31.32 -7.67
CA PRO A 24 -20.16 30.84 -6.32
C PRO A 24 -19.14 31.75 -5.63
N THR A 25 -19.40 32.15 -4.40
CA THR A 25 -18.45 32.90 -3.56
C THR A 25 -17.25 32.02 -3.21
N MET A 26 -16.11 32.65 -2.87
CA MET A 26 -14.92 31.89 -2.41
C MET A 26 -15.26 30.94 -1.26
N ALA A 27 -16.06 31.37 -0.30
CA ALA A 27 -16.51 30.52 0.82
C ALA A 27 -17.34 29.30 0.35
N THR A 28 -18.17 29.44 -0.67
CA THR A 28 -18.94 28.31 -1.22
C THR A 28 -18.03 27.34 -2.01
N LEU A 29 -17.00 27.85 -2.67
CA LEU A 29 -16.00 27.00 -3.36
C LEU A 29 -15.15 26.21 -2.37
N GLU A 30 -14.67 26.84 -1.30
CA GLU A 30 -13.94 26.16 -0.22
C GLU A 30 -14.80 25.08 0.46
N THR A 31 -16.07 25.40 0.76
CA THR A 31 -16.99 24.41 1.35
C THR A 31 -17.19 23.22 0.42
N ARG A 32 -17.36 23.43 -0.89
CA ARG A 32 -17.50 22.35 -1.87
C ARG A 32 -16.23 21.49 -1.95
N GLN A 33 -15.05 22.10 -1.92
CA GLN A 33 -13.77 21.38 -1.93
C GLN A 33 -13.61 20.53 -0.66
N ASN A 34 -13.93 21.07 0.49
CA ASN A 34 -13.85 20.37 1.77
C ASN A 34 -14.83 19.18 1.82
N VAL A 35 -16.06 19.35 1.35
CA VAL A 35 -17.05 18.27 1.25
C VAL A 35 -16.59 17.19 0.27
N ALA A 36 -16.08 17.58 -0.88
CA ALA A 36 -15.56 16.63 -1.86
C ALA A 36 -14.34 15.84 -1.32
N SER A 37 -13.46 16.50 -0.56
CA SER A 37 -12.33 15.85 0.10
C SER A 37 -12.78 14.87 1.18
N LEU A 38 -13.75 15.25 2.00
CA LEU A 38 -14.35 14.37 3.02
C LEU A 38 -15.01 13.14 2.37
N LEU A 39 -15.80 13.36 1.32
CA LEU A 39 -16.44 12.27 0.56
C LEU A 39 -15.40 11.29 0.00
N ARG A 40 -14.31 11.79 -0.58
CA ARG A 40 -13.22 10.95 -1.08
C ARG A 40 -12.61 10.09 0.03
N MET A 41 -12.32 10.68 1.19
CA MET A 41 -11.79 9.92 2.33
C MET A 41 -12.76 8.86 2.83
N VAL A 42 -14.04 9.17 2.92
CA VAL A 42 -15.08 8.22 3.34
C VAL A 42 -15.20 7.07 2.33
N ILE A 43 -15.26 7.36 1.04
CA ILE A 43 -15.34 6.33 -0.01
C ILE A 43 -14.10 5.44 0.02
N LEU A 44 -12.90 6.03 0.12
CA LEU A 44 -11.66 5.28 0.18
C LEU A 44 -11.60 4.37 1.43
N PHE A 45 -12.07 4.87 2.58
CA PHE A 45 -12.20 4.08 3.80
C PHE A 45 -13.17 2.91 3.61
N LEU A 46 -14.33 3.12 2.99
CA LEU A 46 -15.30 2.06 2.71
C LEU A 46 -14.73 1.01 1.76
N ILE A 47 -13.97 1.43 0.73
CA ILE A 47 -13.25 0.52 -0.16
C ILE A 47 -12.23 -0.32 0.62
N ALA A 48 -11.46 0.29 1.50
CA ALA A 48 -10.49 -0.41 2.34
C ALA A 48 -11.17 -1.43 3.27
N VAL A 49 -12.30 -1.05 3.90
CA VAL A 49 -13.11 -1.97 4.72
C VAL A 49 -13.64 -3.14 3.87
N ALA A 50 -14.15 -2.88 2.68
CA ALA A 50 -14.63 -3.93 1.77
C ALA A 50 -13.48 -4.87 1.35
N ALA A 51 -12.30 -4.30 1.06
CA ALA A 51 -11.11 -5.08 0.72
C ALA A 51 -10.67 -6.03 1.84
N VAL A 52 -10.66 -5.56 3.09
CA VAL A 52 -10.36 -6.41 4.26
C VAL A 52 -11.46 -7.42 4.48
N SER A 53 -12.71 -7.00 4.52
CA SER A 53 -13.86 -7.87 4.84
C SER A 53 -13.97 -9.04 3.85
N SER A 54 -13.72 -8.79 2.55
CA SER A 54 -13.73 -9.82 1.52
C SER A 54 -12.65 -10.90 1.72
N ARG A 55 -11.59 -10.61 2.48
CA ARG A 55 -10.47 -11.52 2.77
C ARG A 55 -10.59 -12.25 4.10
N LEU A 56 -11.49 -11.79 4.98
CA LEU A 56 -11.65 -12.37 6.32
C LEU A 56 -12.56 -13.59 6.36
N PHE A 57 -13.23 -13.96 5.27
CA PHE A 57 -14.16 -15.07 5.25
C PHE A 57 -13.56 -16.40 5.73
N SER A 58 -12.27 -16.63 5.47
CA SER A 58 -11.56 -17.84 5.90
C SER A 58 -11.41 -17.90 7.42
N VAL A 59 -11.07 -16.76 8.06
CA VAL A 59 -10.96 -16.68 9.52
C VAL A 59 -12.33 -16.85 10.19
N VAL A 60 -13.38 -16.25 9.61
CA VAL A 60 -14.74 -16.38 10.14
C VAL A 60 -15.24 -17.83 10.05
N ARG A 61 -14.88 -18.57 8.98
CA ARG A 61 -15.36 -19.95 8.75
C ARG A 61 -14.47 -21.02 9.38
N TYR A 62 -13.15 -20.82 9.41
CA TYR A 62 -12.17 -21.86 9.76
C TYR A 62 -11.22 -21.43 10.88
N GLU A 63 -11.49 -20.34 11.58
CA GLU A 63 -10.62 -19.74 12.59
C GLU A 63 -9.29 -19.16 12.00
N SER A 64 -8.38 -18.78 12.89
CA SER A 64 -7.06 -18.23 12.51
C SER A 64 -6.10 -19.36 12.14
N ILE A 65 -6.23 -19.88 10.93
CA ILE A 65 -5.43 -20.99 10.40
C ILE A 65 -4.68 -20.56 9.14
N ILE A 66 -3.47 -21.07 8.98
CA ILE A 66 -2.70 -20.91 7.76
C ILE A 66 -3.10 -21.99 6.77
N HIS A 67 -3.33 -21.60 5.52
CA HIS A 67 -3.73 -22.48 4.43
C HIS A 67 -2.55 -22.70 3.48
N GLU A 68 -2.59 -23.80 2.71
CA GLU A 68 -1.63 -24.14 1.65
C GLU A 68 -0.20 -24.50 2.15
N PHE A 69 0.63 -25.00 1.25
CA PHE A 69 1.95 -25.55 1.57
C PHE A 69 3.00 -24.44 1.79
N ASP A 70 3.09 -23.48 0.85
CA ASP A 70 4.08 -22.41 0.89
C ASP A 70 3.86 -21.48 2.10
N PRO A 71 2.63 -21.06 2.43
CA PRO A 71 2.32 -20.34 3.66
C PRO A 71 2.77 -21.04 4.94
N TRP A 72 2.65 -22.37 5.02
CA TRP A 72 3.13 -23.14 6.18
C TRP A 72 4.64 -23.14 6.30
N PHE A 73 5.36 -23.27 5.17
CA PHE A 73 6.80 -23.17 5.16
C PHE A 73 7.25 -21.74 5.56
N ASN A 74 6.63 -20.71 4.99
CA ASN A 74 6.90 -19.31 5.32
C ASN A 74 6.65 -19.01 6.80
N PHE A 75 5.57 -19.55 7.37
CA PHE A 75 5.29 -19.41 8.80
C PHE A 75 6.35 -20.10 9.66
N ARG A 76 6.79 -21.29 9.29
CA ARG A 76 7.87 -22.00 9.97
C ARG A 76 9.17 -21.19 9.93
N ALA A 77 9.53 -20.66 8.79
CA ALA A 77 10.68 -19.79 8.61
C ALA A 77 10.58 -18.52 9.49
N THR A 78 9.39 -17.93 9.58
CA THR A 78 9.12 -16.77 10.44
C THR A 78 9.28 -17.12 11.92
N LYS A 79 8.86 -18.33 12.34
CA LYS A 79 9.09 -18.80 13.73
C LYS A 79 10.57 -18.91 14.04
N VAL A 80 11.38 -19.47 13.16
CA VAL A 80 12.83 -19.56 13.34
C VAL A 80 13.43 -18.14 13.46
N LEU A 81 12.99 -17.21 12.56
CA LEU A 81 13.45 -15.83 12.63
C LEU A 81 13.13 -15.15 13.97
N THR A 82 11.90 -15.33 14.48
CA THR A 82 11.47 -14.68 15.73
C THR A 82 12.04 -15.32 16.98
N GLN A 83 12.33 -16.61 16.97
CA GLN A 83 12.86 -17.35 18.11
C GLN A 83 14.39 -17.31 18.18
N ASP A 84 15.06 -17.51 17.05
CA ASP A 84 16.51 -17.69 16.99
C ASP A 84 17.25 -16.42 16.51
N GLY A 85 16.52 -15.45 15.99
CA GLY A 85 17.06 -14.20 15.46
C GLY A 85 17.54 -14.29 14.02
N TYR A 86 17.81 -13.11 13.42
CA TYR A 86 18.10 -12.98 11.99
C TYR A 86 19.37 -13.73 11.54
N TYR A 87 20.43 -13.70 12.36
CA TYR A 87 21.69 -14.36 12.01
C TYR A 87 21.55 -15.88 11.90
N ARG A 88 20.84 -16.50 12.85
CA ARG A 88 20.56 -17.94 12.80
C ARG A 88 19.61 -18.29 11.66
N PHE A 89 18.59 -17.46 11.44
CA PHE A 89 17.68 -17.62 10.31
C PHE A 89 18.44 -17.60 8.98
N TRP A 90 19.36 -16.68 8.77
CA TRP A 90 20.12 -16.57 7.53
C TRP A 90 20.97 -17.81 7.24
N ASN A 91 21.49 -18.44 8.28
CA ASN A 91 22.28 -19.65 8.17
C ASN A 91 21.48 -20.94 8.44
N TRP A 92 20.16 -20.84 8.48
CA TRP A 92 19.29 -21.96 8.83
C TRP A 92 19.26 -23.02 7.74
N PHE A 93 19.64 -24.26 8.13
CA PHE A 93 19.46 -25.47 7.36
C PHE A 93 18.26 -26.25 7.91
N ASP A 94 17.28 -26.55 7.06
CA ASP A 94 16.09 -27.34 7.43
C ASP A 94 16.27 -28.81 7.00
N PRO A 95 16.51 -29.73 7.95
CA PRO A 95 16.70 -31.15 7.63
C PRO A 95 15.36 -31.85 7.26
N THR A 96 14.23 -31.23 7.53
CA THR A 96 12.91 -31.83 7.27
C THR A 96 12.30 -31.36 5.96
N ALA A 97 12.78 -30.25 5.37
CA ALA A 97 12.41 -29.84 4.03
C ALA A 97 13.12 -30.75 3.03
N TRP A 98 12.40 -31.26 2.03
CA TRP A 98 12.91 -32.18 1.03
C TRP A 98 13.57 -33.45 1.62
N TYR A 99 12.96 -33.98 2.65
CA TYR A 99 13.46 -35.17 3.32
C TYR A 99 13.79 -36.32 2.33
N PRO A 100 14.93 -37.05 2.45
CA PRO A 100 15.92 -36.99 3.55
C PRO A 100 17.07 -35.99 3.33
N LEU A 101 17.11 -35.26 2.22
CA LEU A 101 18.25 -34.40 1.81
C LEU A 101 18.39 -33.15 2.69
N GLY A 102 17.30 -32.58 3.13
CA GLY A 102 17.29 -31.25 3.78
C GLY A 102 17.52 -30.11 2.77
N ARG A 103 17.38 -28.89 3.26
CA ARG A 103 17.55 -27.65 2.45
C ARG A 103 18.19 -26.54 3.28
N ALA A 104 19.17 -25.84 2.68
CA ALA A 104 19.62 -24.55 3.20
C ALA A 104 18.51 -23.51 2.96
N ALA A 105 17.65 -23.28 3.97
CA ALA A 105 16.46 -22.46 3.82
C ALA A 105 16.77 -20.96 3.90
N GLY A 106 17.54 -20.52 4.88
CA GLY A 106 17.74 -19.10 5.17
C GLY A 106 18.32 -18.30 3.99
N GLY A 107 19.31 -18.84 3.27
CA GLY A 107 19.95 -18.18 2.12
C GLY A 107 19.22 -18.36 0.79
N THR A 108 18.13 -19.13 0.74
CA THR A 108 17.41 -19.46 -0.51
C THR A 108 15.97 -18.96 -0.58
N VAL A 109 15.49 -18.36 0.50
CA VAL A 109 14.12 -17.75 0.58
C VAL A 109 14.22 -16.24 0.47
N PHE A 110 13.14 -15.61 0.03
CA PHE A 110 12.99 -14.16 0.08
C PHE A 110 12.64 -13.74 1.51
N PRO A 111 13.55 -13.08 2.26
CA PRO A 111 13.36 -12.85 3.69
C PRO A 111 12.35 -11.74 3.99
N GLY A 112 11.94 -10.94 3.00
CA GLY A 112 11.12 -9.74 3.21
C GLY A 112 9.81 -10.02 3.96
N LEU A 113 9.11 -11.10 3.61
CA LEU A 113 7.87 -11.49 4.28
C LEU A 113 8.10 -11.83 5.77
N MET A 114 9.10 -12.66 6.05
CA MET A 114 9.44 -13.12 7.40
C MET A 114 9.93 -11.97 8.28
N VAL A 115 10.78 -11.11 7.72
CA VAL A 115 11.30 -9.92 8.42
C VAL A 115 10.18 -8.94 8.73
N THR A 116 9.24 -8.73 7.80
CA THR A 116 8.08 -7.87 8.04
C THR A 116 7.23 -8.37 9.20
N SER A 117 6.88 -9.64 9.19
CA SER A 117 6.07 -10.26 10.26
C SER A 117 6.81 -10.29 11.59
N GLY A 118 8.10 -10.63 11.57
CA GLY A 118 8.94 -10.64 12.78
C GLY A 118 9.13 -9.25 13.38
N THR A 119 9.30 -8.23 12.51
CA THR A 119 9.40 -6.84 12.97
C THR A 119 8.08 -6.37 13.58
N LEU A 120 6.95 -6.67 12.94
CA LEU A 120 5.62 -6.34 13.46
C LEU A 120 5.37 -7.03 14.81
N TYR A 121 5.75 -8.32 14.93
CA TYR A 121 5.70 -9.06 16.17
C TYR A 121 6.49 -8.37 17.28
N ASN A 122 7.74 -8.01 17.03
CA ASN A 122 8.60 -7.33 18.01
C ASN A 122 8.05 -5.96 18.42
N ILE A 123 7.50 -5.18 17.45
CA ILE A 123 6.89 -3.88 17.74
C ILE A 123 5.67 -4.05 18.65
N LEU A 124 4.76 -4.98 18.35
CA LEU A 124 3.58 -5.23 19.17
C LEU A 124 3.94 -5.70 20.59
N HIS A 125 4.94 -6.56 20.72
CA HIS A 125 5.42 -7.01 22.03
C HIS A 125 6.14 -5.90 22.80
N PHE A 126 6.83 -5.00 22.13
CA PHE A 126 7.39 -3.80 22.77
C PHE A 126 6.29 -2.93 23.41
N PHE A 127 5.12 -2.84 22.76
CA PHE A 127 3.94 -2.15 23.32
C PHE A 127 3.12 -3.04 24.27
N HIS A 128 3.62 -4.18 24.70
CA HIS A 128 2.96 -5.13 25.60
C HIS A 128 1.62 -5.66 25.05
N VAL A 129 1.45 -5.74 23.73
CA VAL A 129 0.28 -6.35 23.10
C VAL A 129 0.56 -7.86 22.91
N PRO A 130 -0.13 -8.76 23.64
CA PRO A 130 0.12 -10.20 23.61
C PRO A 130 -0.51 -10.85 22.38
N VAL A 131 0.10 -10.69 21.22
CA VAL A 131 -0.36 -11.29 19.96
C VAL A 131 0.51 -12.47 19.56
N ASN A 132 -0.10 -13.58 19.14
CA ASN A 132 0.65 -14.70 18.64
C ASN A 132 1.21 -14.40 17.24
N ILE A 133 2.43 -14.85 16.94
CA ILE A 133 3.04 -14.70 15.62
C ILE A 133 2.17 -15.31 14.50
N ARG A 134 1.43 -16.39 14.78
CA ARG A 134 0.51 -17.00 13.83
C ARG A 134 -0.58 -16.01 13.40
N ASP A 135 -1.17 -15.30 14.34
CA ASP A 135 -2.27 -14.36 14.05
C ASP A 135 -1.78 -13.17 13.24
N ILE A 136 -0.53 -12.72 13.49
CA ILE A 136 0.13 -11.72 12.65
C ILE A 136 0.29 -12.24 11.22
N CYS A 137 0.80 -13.46 11.05
CA CYS A 137 0.98 -14.06 9.73
C CYS A 137 -0.35 -14.24 8.98
N VAL A 138 -1.41 -14.65 9.68
CA VAL A 138 -2.76 -14.81 9.10
C VAL A 138 -3.35 -13.48 8.65
N MET A 139 -3.16 -12.41 9.44
CA MET A 139 -3.75 -11.09 9.15
C MET A 139 -2.89 -10.22 8.23
N LEU A 140 -1.66 -10.62 7.92
CA LEU A 140 -0.73 -9.79 7.14
C LEU A 140 -1.29 -9.45 5.77
N ALA A 141 -1.77 -10.43 5.01
CA ALA A 141 -2.32 -10.24 3.67
C ALA A 141 -3.53 -9.29 3.64
N PRO A 142 -4.57 -9.45 4.49
CA PRO A 142 -5.64 -8.46 4.63
C PRO A 142 -5.14 -7.05 4.98
N MET A 143 -4.18 -6.90 5.88
CA MET A 143 -3.62 -5.60 6.24
C MET A 143 -2.92 -4.93 5.05
N PHE A 144 -2.10 -5.67 4.31
CA PHE A 144 -1.45 -5.15 3.11
C PHE A 144 -2.42 -4.85 1.98
N SER A 145 -3.60 -5.46 1.94
CA SER A 145 -4.63 -5.11 0.96
C SER A 145 -5.11 -3.66 1.10
N VAL A 146 -5.16 -3.12 2.32
CA VAL A 146 -5.46 -1.69 2.56
C VAL A 146 -4.39 -0.81 1.94
N LEU A 147 -3.11 -1.15 2.17
CA LEU A 147 -1.99 -0.40 1.60
C LEU A 147 -2.00 -0.46 0.06
N THR A 148 -2.38 -1.61 -0.50
CA THR A 148 -2.51 -1.78 -1.96
C THR A 148 -3.62 -0.90 -2.53
N VAL A 149 -4.78 -0.84 -1.87
CA VAL A 149 -5.90 0.05 -2.22
C VAL A 149 -5.45 1.52 -2.20
N LEU A 150 -4.74 1.93 -1.14
CA LEU A 150 -4.20 3.28 -1.01
C LEU A 150 -3.16 3.59 -2.10
N ALA A 151 -2.24 2.66 -2.37
CA ALA A 151 -1.23 2.83 -3.42
C ALA A 151 -1.87 2.97 -4.81
N ALA A 152 -2.88 2.16 -5.13
CA ALA A 152 -3.63 2.23 -6.38
C ALA A 152 -4.36 3.57 -6.52
N TYR A 153 -5.00 4.05 -5.43
CA TYR A 153 -5.62 5.37 -5.41
C TYR A 153 -4.59 6.47 -5.70
N LEU A 154 -3.50 6.51 -4.95
CA LEU A 154 -2.45 7.54 -5.08
C LEU A 154 -1.81 7.53 -6.46
N PHE A 155 -1.52 6.35 -6.99
CA PHE A 155 -0.89 6.20 -8.30
C PHE A 155 -1.82 6.67 -9.42
N THR A 156 -3.07 6.22 -9.43
CA THR A 156 -4.02 6.57 -10.48
C THR A 156 -4.50 8.02 -10.39
N SER A 157 -4.71 8.55 -9.17
CA SER A 157 -5.08 9.96 -9.00
C SER A 157 -3.98 10.91 -9.45
N MET A 158 -2.73 10.52 -9.31
CA MET A 158 -1.59 11.28 -9.83
C MET A 158 -1.52 11.26 -11.37
N MET A 159 -1.93 10.14 -11.99
CA MET A 159 -1.91 9.97 -13.45
C MET A 159 -3.06 10.68 -14.15
N LYS A 160 -4.22 10.76 -13.50
CA LYS A 160 -5.43 11.33 -14.10
C LYS A 160 -6.17 12.25 -13.14
N ASP A 161 -7.05 11.71 -12.30
CA ASP A 161 -7.89 12.44 -11.35
C ASP A 161 -8.31 11.56 -10.17
N ASP A 162 -8.90 12.18 -9.16
CA ASP A 162 -9.32 11.49 -7.93
C ASP A 162 -10.44 10.48 -8.17
N ALA A 163 -11.32 10.72 -9.14
CA ALA A 163 -12.41 9.80 -9.45
C ALA A 163 -11.86 8.49 -10.07
N ALA A 164 -10.92 8.61 -11.01
CA ALA A 164 -10.21 7.47 -11.58
C ALA A 164 -9.41 6.73 -10.50
N GLY A 165 -8.79 7.46 -9.55
CA GLY A 165 -8.11 6.88 -8.40
C GLY A 165 -9.02 6.03 -7.53
N LEU A 166 -10.22 6.52 -7.20
CA LEU A 166 -11.22 5.77 -6.42
C LEU A 166 -11.70 4.50 -7.15
N LEU A 167 -11.92 4.59 -8.46
CA LEU A 167 -12.29 3.43 -9.26
C LEU A 167 -11.18 2.37 -9.32
N ALA A 168 -9.94 2.80 -9.51
CA ALA A 168 -8.80 1.89 -9.50
C ALA A 168 -8.62 1.20 -8.14
N ALA A 169 -8.76 1.95 -7.05
CA ALA A 169 -8.74 1.43 -5.69
C ALA A 169 -9.86 0.41 -5.45
N LEU A 170 -11.08 0.68 -5.93
CA LEU A 170 -12.20 -0.24 -5.83
C LEU A 170 -11.91 -1.53 -6.60
N PHE A 171 -11.49 -1.42 -7.87
CA PHE A 171 -11.23 -2.58 -8.71
C PHE A 171 -10.13 -3.48 -8.12
N ILE A 172 -9.00 -2.91 -7.70
CA ILE A 172 -7.94 -3.72 -7.09
C ILE A 172 -8.39 -4.33 -5.76
N GLY A 173 -9.17 -3.59 -4.97
CA GLY A 173 -9.66 -4.03 -3.66
C GLY A 173 -10.53 -5.29 -3.73
N ILE A 174 -11.37 -5.41 -4.77
CA ILE A 174 -12.33 -6.52 -4.95
C ILE A 174 -11.98 -7.46 -6.10
N ALA A 175 -10.82 -7.28 -6.78
CA ALA A 175 -10.41 -8.13 -7.88
C ALA A 175 -10.25 -9.60 -7.43
N PRO A 176 -10.96 -10.57 -8.02
CA PRO A 176 -10.89 -11.98 -7.59
C PRO A 176 -9.47 -12.55 -7.65
N GLY A 177 -8.70 -12.20 -8.68
CA GLY A 177 -7.32 -12.64 -8.84
C GLY A 177 -6.39 -12.13 -7.73
N TYR A 178 -6.65 -10.95 -7.18
CA TYR A 178 -5.89 -10.45 -6.02
C TYR A 178 -6.44 -11.02 -4.71
N ILE A 179 -7.75 -11.17 -4.57
CA ILE A 179 -8.36 -11.77 -3.37
C ILE A 179 -7.82 -13.18 -3.18
N SER A 180 -7.78 -14.01 -4.22
CA SER A 180 -7.31 -15.39 -4.13
C SER A 180 -5.88 -15.54 -3.59
N ARG A 181 -5.03 -14.53 -3.80
CA ARG A 181 -3.63 -14.49 -3.31
C ARG A 181 -3.43 -13.72 -2.00
N SER A 182 -4.50 -13.20 -1.42
CA SER A 182 -4.44 -12.33 -0.22
C SER A 182 -5.51 -12.61 0.82
N VAL A 183 -6.09 -13.79 0.80
CA VAL A 183 -7.03 -14.28 1.83
C VAL A 183 -6.31 -14.36 3.18
N ALA A 184 -7.02 -14.12 4.27
CA ALA A 184 -6.49 -14.30 5.61
C ALA A 184 -6.06 -15.77 5.81
N GLY A 185 -4.80 -15.99 6.17
CA GLY A 185 -4.18 -17.33 6.25
C GLY A 185 -3.38 -17.75 5.01
N SER A 186 -3.49 -17.05 3.89
CA SER A 186 -2.59 -17.16 2.74
C SER A 186 -1.33 -16.32 2.99
N TYR A 187 -0.42 -16.86 3.80
CA TYR A 187 0.80 -16.19 4.20
C TYR A 187 1.91 -16.40 3.17
N ASP A 188 1.79 -15.71 2.04
CA ASP A 188 2.70 -15.84 0.91
C ASP A 188 3.36 -14.48 0.55
N ASN A 189 4.47 -14.54 -0.17
CA ASN A 189 5.26 -13.38 -0.57
C ASN A 189 4.44 -12.34 -1.34
N GLU A 190 3.45 -12.78 -2.11
CA GLU A 190 2.55 -11.92 -2.87
C GLU A 190 1.70 -11.00 -1.98
N ALA A 191 1.48 -11.37 -0.71
CA ALA A 191 0.74 -10.55 0.25
C ALA A 191 1.32 -9.14 0.38
N ILE A 192 2.66 -9.01 0.34
CA ILE A 192 3.36 -7.72 0.44
C ILE A 192 3.84 -7.23 -0.94
N ALA A 193 4.14 -8.14 -1.85
CA ALA A 193 4.75 -7.82 -3.14
C ALA A 193 3.84 -6.99 -4.04
N ILE A 194 2.54 -7.29 -4.08
CA ILE A 194 1.57 -6.55 -4.92
C ILE A 194 1.48 -5.09 -4.47
N PHE A 195 1.49 -4.84 -3.16
CA PHE A 195 1.59 -3.48 -2.63
C PHE A 195 2.88 -2.80 -3.07
N LEU A 196 4.02 -3.47 -2.87
CA LEU A 196 5.33 -2.89 -3.18
C LEU A 196 5.50 -2.59 -4.67
N LEU A 197 4.96 -3.43 -5.54
CA LEU A 197 4.95 -3.21 -6.99
C LEU A 197 4.27 -1.87 -7.32
N LEU A 198 3.02 -1.69 -6.89
CA LEU A 198 2.26 -0.46 -7.16
C LEU A 198 2.90 0.76 -6.48
N PHE A 199 3.36 0.61 -5.25
CA PHE A 199 3.94 1.69 -4.48
C PHE A 199 5.29 2.17 -5.06
N THR A 200 6.11 1.24 -5.56
CA THR A 200 7.38 1.57 -6.24
C THR A 200 7.12 2.37 -7.51
N PHE A 201 6.16 1.96 -8.34
CA PHE A 201 5.78 2.72 -9.54
C PHE A 201 5.22 4.10 -9.19
N TYR A 202 4.38 4.20 -8.15
CA TYR A 202 3.87 5.49 -7.68
C TYR A 202 5.02 6.44 -7.29
N LEU A 203 5.96 5.96 -6.46
CA LEU A 203 7.09 6.76 -6.01
C LEU A 203 8.00 7.16 -7.16
N TRP A 204 8.24 6.25 -8.10
CA TRP A 204 9.07 6.53 -9.26
C TRP A 204 8.48 7.63 -10.15
N VAL A 205 7.21 7.47 -10.54
CA VAL A 205 6.55 8.48 -11.38
C VAL A 205 6.47 9.83 -10.66
N ARG A 206 6.23 9.82 -9.35
CA ARG A 206 6.23 11.02 -8.53
C ARG A 206 7.61 11.68 -8.48
N SER A 207 8.67 10.90 -8.33
CA SER A 207 10.05 11.39 -8.34
C SER A 207 10.38 12.11 -9.65
N VAL A 208 9.99 11.53 -10.78
CA VAL A 208 10.21 12.11 -12.11
C VAL A 208 9.37 13.37 -12.30
N ARG A 209 8.09 13.35 -11.89
CA ARG A 209 7.17 14.47 -12.03
C ARG A 209 7.59 15.69 -11.20
N ASP A 210 7.95 15.45 -9.93
CA ASP A 210 8.26 16.53 -8.98
C ASP A 210 9.75 16.91 -9.01
N GLY A 211 10.60 16.18 -9.77
CA GLY A 211 12.05 16.38 -9.80
C GLY A 211 12.71 16.17 -8.43
N SER A 212 12.11 15.37 -7.54
CA SER A 212 12.49 15.28 -6.14
C SER A 212 13.41 14.09 -5.87
N MET A 213 14.62 14.40 -5.40
CA MET A 213 15.60 13.39 -4.98
C MET A 213 15.09 12.52 -3.82
N LEU A 214 14.28 13.09 -2.91
CA LEU A 214 13.68 12.35 -1.79
C LEU A 214 12.79 11.20 -2.29
N PHE A 215 11.90 11.49 -3.24
CA PHE A 215 11.06 10.43 -3.83
C PHE A 215 11.88 9.42 -4.62
N GLY A 216 12.99 9.82 -5.25
CA GLY A 216 13.94 8.90 -5.88
C GLY A 216 14.57 7.93 -4.86
N MET A 217 15.01 8.43 -3.71
CA MET A 217 15.53 7.59 -2.63
C MET A 217 14.47 6.63 -2.07
N LEU A 218 13.24 7.12 -1.87
CA LEU A 218 12.12 6.29 -1.42
C LEU A 218 11.77 5.21 -2.44
N THR A 219 11.86 5.52 -3.74
CA THR A 219 11.69 4.52 -4.82
C THR A 219 12.73 3.42 -4.70
N ALA A 220 14.01 3.77 -4.52
CA ALA A 220 15.08 2.80 -4.36
C ALA A 220 14.88 1.91 -3.11
N LEU A 221 14.46 2.48 -1.99
CA LEU A 221 14.15 1.73 -0.77
C LEU A 221 12.94 0.79 -0.96
N SER A 222 11.88 1.27 -1.59
CA SER A 222 10.70 0.46 -1.90
C SER A 222 11.05 -0.69 -2.85
N TYR A 223 11.87 -0.43 -3.87
CA TYR A 223 12.34 -1.44 -4.79
C TYR A 223 13.25 -2.46 -4.09
N PHE A 224 14.18 -2.01 -3.25
CA PHE A 224 15.02 -2.91 -2.43
C PHE A 224 14.17 -3.85 -1.56
N TYR A 225 13.11 -3.31 -0.93
CA TYR A 225 12.17 -4.11 -0.17
C TYR A 225 11.42 -5.11 -1.06
N MET A 226 11.00 -4.72 -2.25
CA MET A 226 10.39 -5.63 -3.23
C MET A 226 11.30 -6.78 -3.62
N VAL A 227 12.60 -6.50 -3.89
CA VAL A 227 13.61 -7.53 -4.18
C VAL A 227 13.77 -8.52 -3.04
N ALA A 228 13.74 -8.03 -1.79
CA ALA A 228 13.81 -8.88 -0.61
C ALA A 228 12.53 -9.69 -0.37
N ALA A 229 11.40 -9.27 -0.94
CA ALA A 229 10.09 -9.88 -0.70
C ALA A 229 9.71 -10.94 -1.72
N TRP A 230 10.00 -10.75 -3.01
CA TRP A 230 9.48 -11.63 -4.07
C TRP A 230 10.31 -11.59 -5.35
N GLY A 231 10.49 -12.75 -5.98
CA GLY A 231 11.21 -12.88 -7.25
C GLY A 231 10.59 -12.12 -8.42
N GLY A 232 9.34 -11.69 -8.31
CA GLY A 232 8.67 -10.86 -9.33
C GLY A 232 9.18 -9.41 -9.40
N TYR A 233 10.19 -9.02 -8.64
CA TYR A 233 10.85 -7.71 -8.74
C TYR A 233 11.37 -7.39 -10.15
N VAL A 234 11.66 -8.41 -10.96
CA VAL A 234 12.08 -8.27 -12.36
C VAL A 234 11.05 -7.55 -13.24
N PHE A 235 9.78 -7.50 -12.85
CA PHE A 235 8.75 -6.74 -13.59
C PHE A 235 8.86 -5.23 -13.40
N ILE A 236 9.73 -4.76 -12.48
CA ILE A 236 9.98 -3.33 -12.24
C ILE A 236 11.19 -2.84 -13.05
N THR A 237 12.13 -3.71 -13.36
CA THR A 237 13.33 -3.40 -14.15
C THR A 237 13.06 -3.51 -15.63
#